data_cf5755c6755d2d6e10493555b4838e91
#
_entry.id   cf5755c6755d2d6e10493555b4838e91
#
_cell.length_a   1.000
_cell.length_b   1.000
_cell.length_c   1.000
_cell.angle_alpha   90.00
_cell.angle_beta   90.00
_cell.angle_gamma   90.00
#
_symmetry.space_group_name_H-M   'P 1'
#
loop_
_entity.id
_entity.type
_entity.pdbx_description
1 polymer ?
#
loop_
_entity_poly.entity_id
_entity_poly.type
_entity_poly.pdbx_seq_one_letter_code
_entity_poly.pdbx_strand_id
1 'polypeptide(L)'
;MSDKDECFSLDRYGGDILAIGLYLFFFSLLVLQVSGLDGISASSGKPWDPILALIITLIVHEVLHAVPPILSGVGVRFGYARIGKLPVFYVGMKKPVSRNLYLLIAVSPLLSLHVIPLLSLAGLWKATNLLKMIYVLNTIGSSGDILMFLSALRLKSEEKVWDTGVGFEGCLPKPYSDRISLVIKAIAVILLLIIIVNMALNVEIIIVKE
;
A
#
# COMPACT_ATOMS: atom_id res chain seq x y z
N MET A 1 -5.52 25.77 -20.01
CA MET A 1 -5.24 24.71 -19.02
C MET A 1 -4.55 23.60 -19.78
N SER A 2 -3.36 23.22 -19.39
CA SER A 2 -2.56 22.22 -20.12
C SER A 2 -3.17 20.82 -19.85
N ASP A 3 -3.30 19.99 -20.90
CA ASP A 3 -3.77 18.58 -20.82
C ASP A 3 -3.04 17.74 -19.75
N LYS A 4 -1.85 18.16 -19.34
CA LYS A 4 -1.05 17.51 -18.29
C LYS A 4 -1.66 17.61 -16.88
N ASP A 5 -2.53 18.58 -16.62
CA ASP A 5 -3.17 18.76 -15.31
C ASP A 5 -4.29 17.74 -15.03
N GLU A 6 -4.71 17.00 -16.05
CA GLU A 6 -5.75 15.97 -15.94
C GLU A 6 -5.19 14.56 -15.74
N CYS A 7 -3.88 14.37 -15.93
CA CYS A 7 -3.23 13.07 -15.78
C CYS A 7 -2.86 12.80 -14.33
N PHE A 8 -2.94 11.52 -13.96
CA PHE A 8 -2.50 11.03 -12.65
C PHE A 8 -0.96 11.15 -12.54
N SER A 9 -0.50 11.60 -11.38
CA SER A 9 0.91 11.60 -10.99
C SER A 9 1.00 11.31 -9.50
N LEU A 10 1.86 10.38 -9.09
CA LEU A 10 2.06 10.04 -7.67
C LEU A 10 2.49 11.24 -6.84
N ASP A 11 3.32 12.12 -7.38
CA ASP A 11 3.78 13.33 -6.67
C ASP A 11 2.62 14.24 -6.27
N ARG A 12 1.61 14.38 -7.13
CA ARG A 12 0.40 15.18 -6.85
C ARG A 12 -0.43 14.59 -5.71
N TYR A 13 -0.44 13.27 -5.58
CA TYR A 13 -1.26 12.53 -4.61
C TYR A 13 -0.50 12.08 -3.37
N GLY A 14 0.70 12.62 -3.10
CA GLY A 14 1.50 12.23 -1.93
C GLY A 14 0.75 12.32 -0.60
N GLY A 15 -0.06 13.39 -0.40
CA GLY A 15 -0.92 13.53 0.78
C GLY A 15 -2.05 12.50 0.85
N ASP A 16 -2.58 12.08 -0.30
CA ASP A 16 -3.60 11.03 -0.39
C ASP A 16 -3.00 9.65 -0.10
N ILE A 17 -1.79 9.38 -0.59
CA ILE A 17 -1.04 8.16 -0.28
C ILE A 17 -0.85 8.02 1.22
N LEU A 18 -0.44 9.08 1.91
CA LEU A 18 -0.28 9.08 3.37
C LEU A 18 -1.61 8.86 4.09
N ALA A 19 -2.69 9.53 3.65
CA ALA A 19 -4.01 9.38 4.25
C ALA A 19 -4.57 7.95 4.06
N ILE A 20 -4.48 7.42 2.84
CA ILE A 20 -4.91 6.05 2.54
C ILE A 20 -4.03 5.04 3.30
N GLY A 21 -2.72 5.27 3.38
CA GLY A 21 -1.80 4.44 4.17
C GLY A 21 -2.20 4.38 5.65
N LEU A 22 -2.62 5.51 6.24
CA LEU A 22 -3.14 5.55 7.60
C LEU A 22 -4.41 4.71 7.76
N TYR A 23 -5.36 4.81 6.83
CA TYR A 23 -6.58 3.98 6.86
C TYR A 23 -6.25 2.49 6.73
N LEU A 24 -5.35 2.14 5.81
CA LEU A 24 -4.89 0.78 5.61
C LEU A 24 -4.14 0.22 6.82
N PHE A 25 -3.41 1.07 7.54
CA PHE A 25 -2.78 0.69 8.80
C PHE A 25 -3.84 0.23 9.82
N PHE A 26 -4.86 1.06 10.10
CA PHE A 26 -5.92 0.68 11.03
C PHE A 26 -6.74 -0.51 10.54
N PHE A 27 -7.03 -0.56 9.24
CA PHE A 27 -7.68 -1.71 8.63
C PHE A 27 -6.88 -3.00 8.86
N SER A 28 -5.56 -2.96 8.66
CA SER A 28 -4.71 -4.14 8.85
C SER A 28 -4.68 -4.60 10.32
N LEU A 29 -4.64 -3.67 11.28
CA LEU A 29 -4.73 -4.01 12.70
C LEU A 29 -6.07 -4.64 13.06
N LEU A 30 -7.17 -4.09 12.55
CA LEU A 30 -8.51 -4.65 12.74
C LEU A 30 -8.61 -6.07 12.17
N VAL A 31 -8.08 -6.30 10.96
CA VAL A 31 -8.07 -7.63 10.33
C VAL A 31 -7.26 -8.62 11.15
N LEU A 32 -6.09 -8.23 11.65
CA LEU A 32 -5.29 -9.10 12.55
C LEU A 32 -6.07 -9.46 13.81
N GLN A 33 -6.73 -8.49 14.44
CA GLN A 33 -7.52 -8.70 15.65
C GLN A 33 -8.70 -9.67 15.38
N VAL A 34 -9.47 -9.43 14.33
CA VAL A 34 -10.63 -10.31 13.96
C VAL A 34 -10.17 -11.71 13.58
N SER A 35 -8.96 -11.85 13.03
CA SER A 35 -8.38 -13.15 12.65
C SER A 35 -7.79 -13.92 13.83
N GLY A 36 -7.96 -13.45 15.07
CA GLY A 36 -7.37 -14.07 16.26
C GLY A 36 -5.84 -13.99 16.31
N LEU A 37 -5.26 -13.13 15.49
CA LEU A 37 -3.85 -12.79 15.53
C LEU A 37 -3.71 -11.58 16.46
N ASP A 38 -3.37 -11.81 17.73
CA ASP A 38 -3.07 -10.72 18.66
C ASP A 38 -2.09 -9.73 18.03
N GLY A 39 -2.15 -8.47 18.46
CA GLY A 39 -1.34 -7.40 17.89
C GLY A 39 0.15 -7.74 17.81
N ILE A 40 0.91 -6.91 17.12
CA ILE A 40 2.36 -7.05 17.00
C ILE A 40 2.98 -6.78 18.38
N SER A 41 3.52 -7.84 19.01
CA SER A 41 4.16 -7.69 20.31
C SER A 41 5.64 -7.31 20.14
N ALA A 42 6.02 -6.18 20.72
CA ALA A 42 7.43 -5.75 20.74
C ALA A 42 8.31 -6.69 21.59
N SER A 43 7.72 -7.39 22.58
CA SER A 43 8.46 -8.25 23.51
C SER A 43 8.80 -9.65 22.98
N SER A 44 8.13 -10.09 21.92
CA SER A 44 8.31 -11.47 21.37
C SER A 44 9.10 -11.50 20.06
N GLY A 45 9.58 -10.36 19.57
CA GLY A 45 10.38 -10.24 18.34
C GLY A 45 11.85 -9.97 18.62
N LYS A 46 12.69 -10.27 17.62
CA LYS A 46 14.11 -9.88 17.65
C LYS A 46 14.25 -8.40 17.27
N PRO A 47 15.23 -7.66 17.78
CA PRO A 47 15.39 -6.23 17.50
C PRO A 47 15.48 -5.86 16.01
N TRP A 48 15.90 -6.79 15.18
CA TRP A 48 16.04 -6.61 13.72
C TRP A 48 14.80 -7.00 12.92
N ASP A 49 13.77 -7.61 13.54
CA ASP A 49 12.54 -8.04 12.85
C ASP A 49 11.85 -6.91 12.07
N PRO A 50 11.76 -5.66 12.57
CA PRO A 50 11.16 -4.56 11.79
C PRO A 50 11.92 -4.25 10.50
N ILE A 51 13.27 -4.26 10.55
CA ILE A 51 14.12 -3.99 9.39
C ILE A 51 13.99 -5.13 8.39
N LEU A 52 14.02 -6.38 8.88
CA LEU A 52 13.85 -7.56 8.04
C LEU A 52 12.46 -7.60 7.40
N ALA A 53 11.40 -7.27 8.16
CA ALA A 53 10.06 -7.16 7.65
C ALA A 53 9.96 -6.12 6.53
N LEU A 54 10.58 -4.95 6.69
CA LEU A 54 10.59 -3.91 5.67
C LEU A 54 11.28 -4.38 4.39
N ILE A 55 12.46 -4.99 4.50
CA ILE A 55 13.22 -5.47 3.33
C ILE A 55 12.43 -6.57 2.60
N ILE A 56 11.89 -7.54 3.33
CA ILE A 56 11.10 -8.63 2.74
C ILE A 56 9.84 -8.05 2.09
N THR A 57 9.16 -7.11 2.76
CA THR A 57 7.95 -6.49 2.20
C THR A 57 8.24 -5.80 0.88
N LEU A 58 9.30 -4.99 0.79
CA LEU A 58 9.66 -4.29 -0.45
C LEU A 58 9.89 -5.27 -1.60
N ILE A 59 10.60 -6.37 -1.35
CA ILE A 59 10.90 -7.37 -2.39
C ILE A 59 9.62 -8.13 -2.78
N VAL A 60 8.89 -8.65 -1.80
CA VAL A 60 7.68 -9.47 -2.03
C VAL A 60 6.60 -8.66 -2.71
N HIS A 61 6.39 -7.40 -2.31
CA HIS A 61 5.43 -6.48 -2.90
C HIS A 61 5.66 -6.33 -4.41
N GLU A 62 6.89 -6.00 -4.81
CA GLU A 62 7.24 -5.83 -6.23
C GLU A 62 7.14 -7.15 -7.01
N VAL A 63 7.55 -8.26 -6.41
CA VAL A 63 7.40 -9.59 -7.03
C VAL A 63 5.93 -9.91 -7.27
N LEU A 64 5.03 -9.58 -6.35
CA LEU A 64 3.60 -9.80 -6.51
C LEU A 64 3.00 -8.99 -7.65
N HIS A 65 3.47 -7.77 -7.91
CA HIS A 65 3.11 -7.00 -9.11
C HIS A 65 3.56 -7.68 -10.41
N ALA A 66 4.67 -8.42 -10.39
CA ALA A 66 5.18 -9.12 -11.57
C ALA A 66 4.39 -10.39 -11.94
N VAL A 67 3.72 -11.03 -10.97
CA VAL A 67 3.04 -12.32 -11.19
C VAL A 67 1.94 -12.25 -12.25
N PRO A 68 0.93 -11.35 -12.19
CA PRO A 68 -0.15 -11.33 -13.20
C PRO A 68 0.34 -11.09 -14.63
N PRO A 69 1.25 -10.13 -14.92
CA PRO A 69 1.72 -9.92 -16.28
C PRO A 69 2.57 -11.09 -16.79
N ILE A 70 3.40 -11.72 -15.95
CA ILE A 70 4.17 -12.91 -16.35
C ILE A 70 3.23 -14.05 -16.72
N LEU A 71 2.23 -14.35 -15.91
CA LEU A 71 1.23 -15.38 -16.18
C LEU A 71 0.43 -15.09 -17.46
N SER A 72 0.27 -13.83 -17.81
CA SER A 72 -0.40 -13.38 -19.06
C SER A 72 0.54 -13.28 -20.28
N GLY A 73 1.79 -13.75 -20.16
CA GLY A 73 2.78 -13.69 -21.25
C GLY A 73 3.28 -12.26 -21.54
N VAL A 74 3.13 -11.34 -20.60
CA VAL A 74 3.68 -10.00 -20.68
C VAL A 74 5.03 -10.00 -19.98
N GLY A 75 6.08 -9.58 -20.69
CA GLY A 75 7.40 -9.45 -20.08
C GLY A 75 7.45 -8.28 -19.10
N VAL A 76 8.15 -8.48 -17.99
CA VAL A 76 8.40 -7.44 -16.98
C VAL A 76 9.89 -7.06 -16.96
N ARG A 77 10.18 -5.90 -16.38
CA ARG A 77 11.52 -5.45 -16.04
C ARG A 77 11.52 -4.97 -14.58
N PHE A 78 12.53 -5.39 -13.85
CA PHE A 78 12.79 -4.87 -12.51
C PHE A 78 13.81 -3.74 -12.61
N GLY A 79 13.64 -2.73 -11.81
CA GLY A 79 14.56 -1.62 -11.75
C GLY A 79 14.48 -0.89 -10.43
N TYR A 80 15.29 0.17 -10.31
CA TYR A 80 15.18 1.13 -9.24
C TYR A 80 15.13 2.54 -9.82
N ALA A 81 14.37 3.39 -9.17
CA ALA A 81 14.29 4.82 -9.47
C ALA A 81 14.49 5.63 -8.18
N ARG A 82 14.52 6.93 -8.30
CA ARG A 82 14.51 7.83 -7.14
C ARG A 82 13.25 8.67 -7.21
N ILE A 83 12.48 8.66 -6.12
CA ILE A 83 11.41 9.61 -5.88
C ILE A 83 11.93 10.60 -4.85
N GLY A 84 12.27 11.79 -5.29
CA GLY A 84 13.03 12.73 -4.48
C GLY A 84 14.41 12.18 -4.10
N LYS A 85 14.66 11.96 -2.80
CA LYS A 85 15.92 11.38 -2.28
C LYS A 85 15.84 9.88 -1.97
N LEU A 86 14.67 9.28 -2.06
CA LEU A 86 14.46 7.88 -1.68
C LEU A 86 14.64 6.96 -2.90
N PRO A 87 15.47 5.90 -2.79
CA PRO A 87 15.50 4.85 -3.78
C PRO A 87 14.22 4.03 -3.68
N VAL A 88 13.57 3.77 -4.82
CA VAL A 88 12.36 2.96 -4.92
C VAL A 88 12.61 1.86 -5.93
N PHE A 89 12.36 0.63 -5.55
CA PHE A 89 12.31 -0.49 -6.47
C PHE A 89 10.98 -0.47 -7.21
N TYR A 90 10.99 -0.94 -8.45
CA TYR A 90 9.77 -1.01 -9.23
C TYR A 90 9.76 -2.19 -10.21
N VAL A 91 8.56 -2.60 -10.57
CA VAL A 91 8.29 -3.50 -11.69
C VAL A 91 7.60 -2.73 -12.81
N GLY A 92 8.24 -2.66 -13.96
CA GLY A 92 7.66 -2.07 -15.16
C GLY A 92 7.30 -3.13 -16.19
N MET A 93 6.31 -2.84 -17.01
CA MET A 93 5.89 -3.73 -18.12
C MET A 93 6.67 -3.42 -19.39
N LYS A 94 7.01 -4.46 -20.17
CA LYS A 94 7.71 -4.31 -21.46
C LYS A 94 6.80 -3.87 -22.59
N LYS A 95 5.48 -3.96 -22.41
CA LYS A 95 4.46 -3.57 -23.42
C LYS A 95 3.16 -3.17 -22.71
N PRO A 96 2.29 -2.40 -23.39
CA PRO A 96 0.98 -2.04 -22.84
C PRO A 96 0.13 -3.28 -22.54
N VAL A 97 -0.62 -3.25 -21.45
CA VAL A 97 -1.56 -4.29 -21.03
C VAL A 97 -3.00 -3.77 -21.08
N SER A 98 -3.98 -4.67 -21.12
CA SER A 98 -5.38 -4.29 -21.00
C SER A 98 -5.65 -3.68 -19.64
N ARG A 99 -6.63 -2.77 -19.57
CA ARG A 99 -7.11 -2.19 -18.30
C ARG A 99 -7.35 -3.26 -17.22
N ASN A 100 -8.05 -4.34 -17.57
CA ASN A 100 -8.42 -5.37 -16.60
C ASN A 100 -7.20 -6.11 -16.04
N LEU A 101 -6.21 -6.40 -16.88
CA LEU A 101 -4.95 -6.97 -16.40
C LEU A 101 -4.20 -5.98 -15.51
N TYR A 102 -4.20 -4.68 -15.86
CA TYR A 102 -3.57 -3.67 -15.02
C TYR A 102 -4.25 -3.53 -13.65
N LEU A 103 -5.58 -3.58 -13.59
CA LEU A 103 -6.31 -3.61 -12.33
C LEU A 103 -5.88 -4.78 -11.44
N LEU A 104 -5.70 -5.96 -12.03
CA LEU A 104 -5.20 -7.13 -11.30
C LEU A 104 -3.76 -6.94 -10.82
N ILE A 105 -2.89 -6.35 -11.66
CA ILE A 105 -1.51 -6.02 -11.30
C ILE A 105 -1.51 -5.09 -10.08
N ALA A 106 -2.27 -4.00 -10.13
CA ALA A 106 -2.30 -3.00 -9.08
C ALA A 106 -2.76 -3.55 -7.71
N VAL A 107 -3.74 -4.47 -7.69
CA VAL A 107 -4.23 -5.02 -6.41
C VAL A 107 -3.53 -6.30 -5.96
N SER A 108 -2.67 -6.90 -6.78
CA SER A 108 -2.08 -8.22 -6.48
C SER A 108 -1.28 -8.26 -5.18
N PRO A 109 -0.46 -7.26 -4.76
CA PRO A 109 0.23 -7.30 -3.48
C PRO A 109 -0.75 -7.24 -2.30
N LEU A 110 -1.76 -6.37 -2.40
CA LEU A 110 -2.78 -6.23 -1.35
C LEU A 110 -3.56 -7.54 -1.15
N LEU A 111 -4.07 -8.12 -2.23
CA LEU A 111 -4.88 -9.34 -2.15
C LEU A 111 -4.07 -10.57 -1.74
N SER A 112 -2.85 -10.73 -2.27
CA SER A 112 -2.05 -11.94 -2.04
C SER A 112 -1.66 -12.12 -0.58
N LEU A 113 -1.28 -11.05 0.13
CA LEU A 113 -0.88 -11.17 1.53
C LEU A 113 -2.06 -11.25 2.51
N HIS A 114 -3.31 -10.99 2.06
CA HIS A 114 -4.50 -11.27 2.87
C HIS A 114 -4.72 -12.77 3.12
N VAL A 115 -4.01 -13.66 2.41
CA VAL A 115 -3.99 -15.10 2.74
C VAL A 115 -3.50 -15.35 4.17
N ILE A 116 -2.61 -14.51 4.72
CA ILE A 116 -2.06 -14.68 6.07
C ILE A 116 -3.16 -14.63 7.15
N PRO A 117 -3.95 -13.54 7.28
CA PRO A 117 -5.04 -13.51 8.24
C PRO A 117 -6.17 -14.50 7.92
N LEU A 118 -6.42 -14.82 6.65
CA LEU A 118 -7.43 -15.80 6.26
C LEU A 118 -7.07 -17.21 6.72
N LEU A 119 -5.82 -17.64 6.58
CA LEU A 119 -5.35 -18.94 7.08
C LEU A 119 -5.43 -19.02 8.61
N SER A 120 -5.14 -17.90 9.30
CA SER A 120 -5.28 -17.83 10.75
C SER A 120 -6.75 -17.92 11.18
N LEU A 121 -7.65 -17.20 10.51
CA LEU A 121 -9.09 -17.24 10.78
C LEU A 121 -9.67 -18.66 10.57
N ALA A 122 -9.16 -19.38 9.58
CA ALA A 122 -9.52 -20.78 9.33
C ALA A 122 -8.91 -21.77 10.34
N GLY A 123 -8.11 -21.29 11.30
CA GLY A 123 -7.42 -22.15 12.28
C GLY A 123 -6.29 -23.01 11.70
N LEU A 124 -5.90 -22.75 10.45
CA LEU A 124 -4.93 -23.58 9.74
C LEU A 124 -3.48 -23.17 10.05
N TRP A 125 -3.28 -21.96 10.52
CA TRP A 125 -1.93 -21.44 10.77
C TRP A 125 -1.92 -20.22 11.70
N LYS A 126 -0.88 -20.11 12.55
CA LYS A 126 -0.62 -18.92 13.37
C LYS A 126 0.56 -18.16 12.81
N ALA A 127 0.33 -16.92 12.39
CA ALA A 127 1.39 -16.09 11.85
C ALA A 127 2.38 -15.65 12.96
N THR A 128 3.68 -15.69 12.64
CA THR A 128 4.74 -15.11 13.48
C THR A 128 4.64 -13.59 13.50
N ASN A 129 5.28 -12.92 14.47
CA ASN A 129 5.34 -11.46 14.51
C ASN A 129 5.95 -10.86 13.24
N LEU A 130 6.98 -11.48 12.70
CA LEU A 130 7.59 -11.07 11.42
C LEU A 130 6.55 -11.07 10.28
N LEU A 131 5.75 -12.11 10.16
CA LEU A 131 4.71 -12.19 9.13
C LEU A 131 3.58 -11.20 9.32
N LYS A 132 3.19 -10.92 10.58
CA LYS A 132 2.23 -9.85 10.89
C LYS A 132 2.77 -8.48 10.47
N MET A 133 4.05 -8.21 10.75
CA MET A 133 4.72 -6.97 10.31
C MET A 133 4.75 -6.85 8.80
N ILE A 134 5.13 -7.92 8.08
CA ILE A 134 5.13 -7.97 6.61
C ILE A 134 3.72 -7.68 6.08
N TYR A 135 2.69 -8.30 6.65
CA TYR A 135 1.30 -8.07 6.26
C TYR A 135 0.88 -6.61 6.43
N VAL A 136 1.16 -6.00 7.60
CA VAL A 136 0.82 -4.60 7.89
C VAL A 136 1.58 -3.66 6.95
N LEU A 137 2.89 -3.83 6.79
CA LEU A 137 3.73 -2.99 5.93
C LEU A 137 3.30 -3.08 4.46
N ASN A 138 2.99 -4.29 3.97
CA ASN A 138 2.49 -4.46 2.61
C ASN A 138 1.12 -3.79 2.41
N THR A 139 0.23 -3.94 3.38
CA THR A 139 -1.11 -3.32 3.31
C THR A 139 -0.98 -1.79 3.25
N ILE A 140 -0.13 -1.18 4.08
CA ILE A 140 0.15 0.26 4.02
C ILE A 140 0.80 0.63 2.68
N GLY A 141 1.80 -0.14 2.24
CA GLY A 141 2.54 0.08 0.99
C GLY A 141 1.62 0.12 -0.25
N SER A 142 0.52 -0.66 -0.22
CA SER A 142 -0.46 -0.69 -1.31
C SER A 142 -1.31 0.60 -1.46
N SER A 143 -1.04 1.63 -0.67
CA SER A 143 -1.79 2.90 -0.78
C SER A 143 -1.63 3.60 -2.13
N GLY A 144 -0.45 3.55 -2.73
CA GLY A 144 -0.19 4.02 -4.08
C GLY A 144 -0.90 3.17 -5.14
N ASP A 145 -0.89 1.86 -4.96
CA ASP A 145 -1.54 0.90 -5.87
C ASP A 145 -3.05 1.10 -5.92
N ILE A 146 -3.67 1.42 -4.78
CA ILE A 146 -5.10 1.75 -4.71
C ILE A 146 -5.40 2.98 -5.56
N LEU A 147 -4.56 4.02 -5.51
CA LEU A 147 -4.75 5.19 -6.37
C LEU A 147 -4.59 4.86 -7.84
N MET A 148 -3.59 4.06 -8.20
CA MET A 148 -3.38 3.58 -9.57
C MET A 148 -4.55 2.73 -10.04
N PHE A 149 -5.05 1.83 -9.19
CA PHE A 149 -6.24 1.03 -9.45
C PHE A 149 -7.48 1.90 -9.71
N LEU A 150 -7.77 2.89 -8.84
CA LEU A 150 -8.89 3.81 -9.00
C LEU A 150 -8.78 4.66 -10.26
N SER A 151 -7.56 5.08 -10.62
CA SER A 151 -7.29 5.78 -11.87
C SER A 151 -7.59 4.88 -13.09
N ALA A 152 -7.11 3.65 -13.08
CA ALA A 152 -7.32 2.70 -14.17
C ALA A 152 -8.79 2.27 -14.30
N LEU A 153 -9.56 2.24 -13.21
CA LEU A 153 -11.01 1.99 -13.25
C LEU A 153 -11.77 3.01 -14.09
N ARG A 154 -11.24 4.22 -14.25
CA ARG A 154 -11.87 5.29 -15.05
C ARG A 154 -11.58 5.20 -16.55
N LEU A 155 -10.67 4.33 -16.95
CA LEU A 155 -10.44 4.01 -18.34
C LEU A 155 -11.58 3.17 -18.90
N LYS A 156 -11.78 3.20 -20.22
CA LYS A 156 -12.66 2.26 -20.93
C LYS A 156 -12.03 0.88 -20.94
N SER A 157 -12.84 -0.17 -21.05
CA SER A 157 -12.36 -1.56 -21.04
C SER A 157 -11.37 -1.90 -22.16
N GLU A 158 -11.49 -1.21 -23.29
CA GLU A 158 -10.65 -1.39 -24.47
C GLU A 158 -9.30 -0.67 -24.38
N GLU A 159 -9.19 0.29 -23.45
CA GLU A 159 -7.97 1.08 -23.29
C GLU A 159 -6.85 0.25 -22.66
N LYS A 160 -5.62 0.60 -23.03
CA LYS A 160 -4.42 -0.07 -22.55
C LYS A 160 -3.65 0.86 -21.63
N VAL A 161 -3.01 0.28 -20.63
CA VAL A 161 -2.10 0.94 -19.70
C VAL A 161 -0.68 0.46 -19.97
N TRP A 162 0.25 1.39 -20.04
CA TRP A 162 1.66 1.07 -20.09
C TRP A 162 2.36 1.73 -18.91
N ASP A 163 2.51 0.94 -17.86
CA ASP A 163 3.30 1.31 -16.70
C ASP A 163 4.76 0.90 -16.93
N THR A 164 5.62 1.90 -16.97
CA THR A 164 7.06 1.69 -17.18
C THR A 164 7.82 1.45 -15.88
N GLY A 165 7.15 1.53 -14.74
CA GLY A 165 7.71 1.45 -13.41
C GLY A 165 8.23 2.78 -12.87
N VAL A 166 8.54 3.74 -13.75
CA VAL A 166 8.90 5.12 -13.39
C VAL A 166 7.83 6.13 -13.77
N GLY A 167 6.74 5.67 -14.37
CA GLY A 167 5.62 6.46 -14.82
C GLY A 167 4.80 5.74 -15.87
N PHE A 168 3.82 6.43 -16.41
CA PHE A 168 2.90 5.89 -17.41
C PHE A 168 3.24 6.47 -18.79
N GLU A 169 3.25 5.61 -19.80
CA GLU A 169 3.18 6.10 -21.18
C GLU A 169 1.72 6.36 -21.53
N GLY A 170 1.41 7.60 -21.87
CA GLY A 170 0.06 8.11 -22.01
C GLY A 170 -0.46 8.80 -20.75
N CYS A 171 -1.73 9.14 -20.74
CA CYS A 171 -2.41 9.80 -19.62
C CYS A 171 -3.30 8.82 -18.87
N LEU A 172 -2.92 8.47 -17.65
CA LEU A 172 -3.82 7.79 -16.73
C LEU A 172 -4.73 8.85 -16.07
N PRO A 173 -6.07 8.70 -16.09
CA PRO A 173 -6.97 9.72 -15.54
C PRO A 173 -6.79 9.88 -14.02
N LYS A 174 -7.17 11.03 -13.48
CA LYS A 174 -7.20 11.24 -12.01
C LYS A 174 -8.08 10.18 -11.35
N PRO A 175 -7.69 9.64 -10.18
CA PRO A 175 -8.48 8.62 -9.48
C PRO A 175 -9.86 9.16 -9.04
N TYR A 176 -9.91 10.44 -8.64
CA TYR A 176 -11.10 11.14 -8.16
C TYR A 176 -10.92 12.66 -8.25
N SER A 177 -11.99 13.41 -7.90
CA SER A 177 -11.96 14.88 -7.89
C SER A 177 -11.13 15.43 -6.72
N ASP A 178 -10.64 16.67 -6.86
CA ASP A 178 -9.88 17.36 -5.81
C ASP A 178 -10.70 17.54 -4.51
N ARG A 179 -12.04 17.60 -4.60
CA ARG A 179 -12.93 17.63 -3.42
C ARG A 179 -12.86 16.32 -2.63
N ILE A 180 -12.87 15.18 -3.30
CA ILE A 180 -12.73 13.87 -2.66
C ILE A 180 -11.36 13.75 -2.02
N SER A 181 -10.29 14.17 -2.70
CA SER A 181 -8.93 14.22 -2.16
C SER A 181 -8.88 15.04 -0.86
N LEU A 182 -9.50 16.21 -0.84
CA LEU A 182 -9.57 17.04 0.36
C LEU A 182 -10.28 16.34 1.52
N VAL A 183 -11.42 15.68 1.25
CA VAL A 183 -12.20 14.94 2.26
C VAL A 183 -11.38 13.78 2.83
N ILE A 184 -10.71 13.00 1.98
CA ILE A 184 -9.84 11.89 2.41
C ILE A 184 -8.76 12.41 3.37
N LYS A 185 -8.06 13.47 3.01
CA LYS A 185 -7.01 14.07 3.84
C LYS A 185 -7.56 14.67 5.14
N ALA A 186 -8.70 15.35 5.08
CA ALA A 186 -9.32 15.94 6.27
C ALA A 186 -9.73 14.87 7.29
N ILE A 187 -10.34 13.76 6.85
CA ILE A 187 -10.69 12.65 7.75
C ILE A 187 -9.43 12.01 8.33
N ALA A 188 -8.35 11.84 7.55
CA ALA A 188 -7.10 11.30 8.06
C ALA A 188 -6.48 12.19 9.14
N VAL A 189 -6.51 13.51 8.97
CA VAL A 189 -6.04 14.47 9.98
C VAL A 189 -6.87 14.40 11.26
N ILE A 190 -8.20 14.35 11.13
CA ILE A 190 -9.10 14.21 12.29
C ILE A 190 -8.81 12.91 13.04
N LEU A 191 -8.68 11.79 12.33
CA LEU A 191 -8.34 10.50 12.92
C LEU A 191 -7.01 10.56 13.68
N LEU A 192 -5.99 11.16 13.08
CA LEU A 192 -4.67 11.34 13.72
C LEU A 192 -4.77 12.20 14.97
N LEU A 193 -5.53 13.29 14.94
CA LEU A 193 -5.76 14.15 16.12
C LEU A 193 -6.46 13.39 17.25
N ILE A 194 -7.49 12.60 16.93
CA ILE A 194 -8.19 11.76 17.92
C ILE A 194 -7.20 10.80 18.60
N ILE A 195 -6.30 10.18 17.84
CA ILE A 195 -5.30 9.26 18.38
C ILE A 195 -4.33 10.00 19.30
N ILE A 196 -3.80 11.14 18.85
CA ILE A 196 -2.86 11.96 19.65
C ILE A 196 -3.50 12.40 20.97
N VAL A 197 -4.75 12.89 20.92
CA VAL A 197 -5.49 13.29 22.11
C VAL A 197 -5.71 12.10 23.04
N ASN A 198 -6.12 10.95 22.49
CA ASN A 198 -6.32 9.74 23.30
C ASN A 198 -5.01 9.28 23.95
N MET A 199 -3.91 9.27 23.22
CA MET A 199 -2.58 8.96 23.79
C MET A 199 -2.19 9.94 24.88
N ALA A 200 -2.39 11.24 24.68
CA ALA A 200 -2.07 12.27 25.66
C ALA A 200 -2.90 12.15 26.94
N LEU A 201 -4.18 11.77 26.82
CA LEU A 201 -5.06 11.58 27.98
C LEU A 201 -4.76 10.29 28.76
N ASN A 202 -4.14 9.29 28.14
CA ASN A 202 -3.79 8.01 28.76
C ASN A 202 -2.32 7.93 29.21
N VAL A 203 -1.57 9.03 29.17
CA VAL A 203 -0.22 9.10 29.73
C VAL A 203 -0.33 9.20 31.24
N GLU A 204 -0.06 8.12 31.98
CA GLU A 204 0.17 8.14 33.42
C GLU A 204 1.54 8.74 33.69
N ILE A 205 1.58 9.94 34.32
CA ILE A 205 2.84 10.54 34.77
C ILE A 205 3.23 9.83 36.04
N ILE A 206 4.12 8.84 35.97
CA ILE A 206 4.73 8.20 37.14
C ILE A 206 5.80 9.16 37.64
N ILE A 207 5.48 9.96 38.65
CA ILE A 207 6.46 10.77 39.39
C ILE A 207 7.20 9.83 40.35
N VAL A 208 8.40 9.39 39.95
CA VAL A 208 9.31 8.71 40.87
C VAL A 208 9.87 9.77 41.80
N LYS A 209 9.42 9.78 43.09
CA LYS A 209 10.09 10.55 44.14
C LYS A 209 11.36 9.80 44.52
N GLU A 210 12.53 10.39 44.26
CA GLU A 210 13.80 9.99 44.82
C GLU A 210 13.83 10.24 46.33
#